data_e2543c8eaa4a7f0ae3592acdcb393b3b
#
_entry.id   e2543c8eaa4a7f0ae3592acdcb393b3b
#
_cell.length_a   1.000
_cell.length_b   1.000
_cell.length_c   1.000
_cell.angle_alpha   90.00
_cell.angle_beta   90.00
_cell.angle_gamma   90.00
#
_symmetry.space_group_name_H-M   'P 1'
#
loop_
_entity.id
_entity.type
_entity.pdbx_description
1 polymer ?
#
loop_
_entity_poly.entity_id
_entity_poly.type
_entity_poly.pdbx_seq_one_letter_code
_entity_poly.pdbx_strand_id
1 'polypeptide(L)'
;MTDSSQSVPLSLHHPHRVLGILAVLVLFLLAGVLAFKISEKQGFNQLREAASHQLDVLASAIDSEVTRHASIPSAVELNRDVRTLLLAPEEKKDVHQAAANRFLQNLNDHLGGPAIFVLDTTGHVVASSDWIFSHNMLGADLSYMPFFRGAVAGTPERHYAVDNIRNEPGYFFALPIRDEQQDWKVIGVAVVKSGLHELERRWLAQEAPALIVDNNGIVLLASPPEWRYTTLSPQAPEVLERIGREQFAGQKLGGEPLDIAIDAAQEGTVVRLARQEGIVFKALQGKKPYLALSRHLPGTAWRIVVFSDLHPVTVQASTHAALAMAAYGCLLLLLLYLGQRRRAARNRLEAQALLEKA
;
A
#
# COMPACT_ATOMS: atom_id res chain seq x y z
N MET A 1 -62.41 30.96 54.17
CA MET A 1 -62.26 30.23 52.88
C MET A 1 -60.81 29.81 52.82
N THR A 2 -60.53 28.61 53.27
CA THR A 2 -59.18 28.02 53.34
C THR A 2 -59.11 26.88 52.32
N ASP A 3 -58.35 27.14 51.30
CA ASP A 3 -58.09 26.18 50.23
C ASP A 3 -56.93 25.26 50.67
N SER A 4 -57.22 24.01 50.91
CA SER A 4 -56.27 22.98 51.29
C SER A 4 -55.81 22.21 50.02
N SER A 5 -54.70 22.66 49.45
CA SER A 5 -54.01 21.89 48.42
C SER A 5 -53.36 20.64 49.01
N GLN A 6 -54.00 19.51 48.84
CA GLN A 6 -53.43 18.20 49.13
C GLN A 6 -52.32 17.88 48.11
N SER A 7 -51.09 17.97 48.54
CA SER A 7 -49.96 17.39 47.89
C SER A 7 -49.97 15.86 48.06
N VAL A 8 -50.20 15.16 46.94
CA VAL A 8 -50.07 13.69 46.85
C VAL A 8 -48.60 13.32 46.97
N PRO A 9 -48.14 12.60 48.01
CA PRO A 9 -46.79 12.13 48.09
C PRO A 9 -46.57 10.98 47.09
N LEU A 10 -45.72 11.17 46.10
CA LEU A 10 -45.17 10.09 45.32
C LEU A 10 -44.34 9.16 46.20
N SER A 11 -44.94 8.10 46.72
CA SER A 11 -44.28 7.10 47.55
C SER A 11 -43.31 6.24 46.73
N LEU A 12 -42.09 6.66 46.63
CA LEU A 12 -40.92 5.90 46.14
C LEU A 12 -40.48 4.79 47.13
N HIS A 13 -41.39 3.87 47.46
CA HIS A 13 -41.11 2.83 48.46
C HIS A 13 -41.00 1.44 47.80
N HIS A 14 -39.97 1.23 46.97
CA HIS A 14 -39.42 -0.15 46.76
C HIS A 14 -37.98 -0.06 46.27
N PRO A 15 -36.97 0.21 47.12
CA PRO A 15 -35.57 0.33 46.75
C PRO A 15 -35.07 -0.93 46.05
N HIS A 16 -35.57 -2.11 46.38
CA HIS A 16 -35.21 -3.37 45.72
C HIS A 16 -35.70 -3.50 44.26
N ARG A 17 -36.84 -2.87 43.89
CA ARG A 17 -37.34 -2.86 42.54
C ARG A 17 -36.53 -1.92 41.67
N VAL A 18 -36.16 -0.75 42.19
CA VAL A 18 -35.30 0.21 41.48
C VAL A 18 -33.91 -0.40 41.27
N LEU A 19 -33.33 -1.05 42.25
CA LEU A 19 -32.04 -1.73 42.16
C LEU A 19 -32.08 -2.88 41.11
N GLY A 20 -33.19 -3.64 41.09
CA GLY A 20 -33.38 -4.70 40.10
C GLY A 20 -33.47 -4.17 38.66
N ILE A 21 -34.19 -3.07 38.43
CA ILE A 21 -34.29 -2.42 37.13
C ILE A 21 -32.92 -1.88 36.70
N LEU A 22 -32.20 -1.23 37.59
CA LEU A 22 -30.85 -0.72 37.36
C LEU A 22 -29.88 -1.85 36.95
N ALA A 23 -29.90 -2.97 37.70
CA ALA A 23 -29.06 -4.14 37.40
C ALA A 23 -29.36 -4.73 36.00
N VAL A 24 -30.62 -4.83 35.63
CA VAL A 24 -31.05 -5.28 34.29
C VAL A 24 -30.56 -4.34 33.22
N LEU A 25 -30.65 -3.02 33.42
CA LEU A 25 -30.20 -2.01 32.48
C LEU A 25 -28.68 -2.03 32.30
N VAL A 26 -27.94 -2.21 33.37
CA VAL A 26 -26.48 -2.39 33.35
C VAL A 26 -26.09 -3.64 32.58
N LEU A 27 -26.77 -4.78 32.80
CA LEU A 27 -26.53 -6.02 32.06
C LEU A 27 -26.84 -5.88 30.57
N PHE A 28 -27.90 -5.14 30.21
CA PHE A 28 -28.28 -4.84 28.84
C PHE A 28 -27.18 -4.03 28.12
N LEU A 29 -26.67 -2.97 28.75
CA LEU A 29 -25.58 -2.17 28.22
C LEU A 29 -24.28 -2.98 28.13
N LEU A 30 -23.99 -3.78 29.14
CA LEU A 30 -22.79 -4.63 29.17
C LEU A 30 -22.82 -5.66 28.04
N ALA A 31 -23.95 -6.27 27.75
CA ALA A 31 -24.13 -7.20 26.64
C ALA A 31 -23.85 -6.52 25.29
N GLY A 32 -24.35 -5.29 25.09
CA GLY A 32 -24.10 -4.50 23.90
C GLY A 32 -22.62 -4.14 23.73
N VAL A 33 -21.99 -3.66 24.79
CA VAL A 33 -20.54 -3.31 24.78
C VAL A 33 -19.68 -4.54 24.53
N LEU A 34 -19.99 -5.67 25.17
CA LEU A 34 -19.24 -6.91 24.97
C LEU A 34 -19.37 -7.43 23.54
N ALA A 35 -20.59 -7.44 22.99
CA ALA A 35 -20.84 -7.83 21.61
C ALA A 35 -20.11 -6.92 20.63
N PHE A 36 -20.13 -5.58 20.88
CA PHE A 36 -19.38 -4.61 20.09
C PHE A 36 -17.87 -4.92 20.09
N LYS A 37 -17.27 -5.08 21.27
CA LYS A 37 -15.82 -5.35 21.42
C LYS A 37 -15.38 -6.66 20.80
N ILE A 38 -16.17 -7.73 20.94
CA ILE A 38 -15.89 -9.01 20.31
C ILE A 38 -15.95 -8.89 18.78
N SER A 39 -17.03 -8.26 18.25
CA SER A 39 -17.22 -8.08 16.81
C SER A 39 -16.16 -7.16 16.21
N GLU A 40 -15.82 -6.04 16.89
CA GLU A 40 -14.75 -5.12 16.48
C GLU A 40 -13.40 -5.86 16.35
N LYS A 41 -13.04 -6.67 17.37
CA LYS A 41 -11.80 -7.45 17.37
C LYS A 41 -11.78 -8.50 16.25
N GLN A 42 -12.88 -9.22 16.05
CA GLN A 42 -13.00 -10.22 15.00
C GLN A 42 -12.93 -9.57 13.62
N GLY A 43 -13.68 -8.48 13.39
CA GLY A 43 -13.66 -7.75 12.13
C GLY A 43 -12.30 -7.15 11.83
N PHE A 44 -11.60 -6.61 12.83
CA PHE A 44 -10.22 -6.12 12.68
C PHE A 44 -9.25 -7.23 12.26
N ASN A 45 -9.32 -8.40 12.89
CA ASN A 45 -8.47 -9.54 12.55
C ASN A 45 -8.75 -10.05 11.12
N GLN A 46 -10.02 -10.16 10.73
CA GLN A 46 -10.41 -10.56 9.38
C GLN A 46 -9.91 -9.54 8.33
N LEU A 47 -10.07 -8.24 8.62
CA LEU A 47 -9.57 -7.20 7.73
C LEU A 47 -8.05 -7.25 7.60
N ARG A 48 -7.33 -7.49 8.71
CA ARG A 48 -5.87 -7.64 8.71
C ARG A 48 -5.41 -8.83 7.88
N GLU A 49 -6.06 -9.99 8.00
CA GLU A 49 -5.76 -11.17 7.20
C GLU A 49 -6.03 -10.92 5.72
N ALA A 50 -7.18 -10.35 5.38
CA ALA A 50 -7.52 -10.00 4.00
C ALA A 50 -6.52 -9.00 3.40
N ALA A 51 -6.16 -7.95 4.14
CA ALA A 51 -5.16 -6.96 3.72
C ALA A 51 -3.76 -7.56 3.58
N SER A 52 -3.37 -8.49 4.47
CA SER A 52 -2.09 -9.22 4.35
C SER A 52 -2.06 -10.08 3.11
N HIS A 53 -3.13 -10.82 2.82
CA HIS A 53 -3.22 -11.62 1.60
C HIS A 53 -3.19 -10.76 0.33
N GLN A 54 -3.92 -9.63 0.32
CA GLN A 54 -3.88 -8.67 -0.78
C GLN A 54 -2.46 -8.12 -0.98
N LEU A 55 -1.76 -7.80 0.11
CA LEU A 55 -0.39 -7.32 0.10
C LEU A 55 0.56 -8.36 -0.50
N ASP A 56 0.37 -9.66 -0.19
CA ASP A 56 1.17 -10.76 -0.76
C ASP A 56 0.97 -10.89 -2.26
N VAL A 57 -0.27 -10.83 -2.72
CA VAL A 57 -0.60 -10.89 -4.15
C VAL A 57 0.00 -9.71 -4.90
N LEU A 58 -0.14 -8.50 -4.37
CA LEU A 58 0.42 -7.30 -4.97
C LEU A 58 1.96 -7.33 -4.98
N ALA A 59 2.58 -7.72 -3.88
CA ALA A 59 4.04 -7.84 -3.79
C ALA A 59 4.59 -8.84 -4.82
N SER A 60 3.95 -9.99 -4.96
CA SER A 60 4.33 -11.00 -5.96
C SER A 60 4.14 -10.51 -7.39
N ALA A 61 3.06 -9.79 -7.68
CA ALA A 61 2.81 -9.23 -8.99
C ALA A 61 3.84 -8.15 -9.36
N ILE A 62 4.22 -7.29 -8.40
CA ILE A 62 5.24 -6.27 -8.59
C ILE A 62 6.61 -6.91 -8.80
N ASP A 63 6.98 -7.88 -7.97
CA ASP A 63 8.26 -8.59 -8.09
C ASP A 63 8.38 -9.26 -9.46
N SER A 64 7.34 -9.95 -9.92
CA SER A 64 7.28 -10.54 -11.25
C SER A 64 7.43 -9.52 -12.37
N GLU A 65 6.78 -8.37 -12.27
CA GLU A 65 6.86 -7.32 -13.30
C GLU A 65 8.23 -6.65 -13.30
N VAL A 66 8.75 -6.30 -12.12
CA VAL A 66 10.06 -5.67 -11.96
C VAL A 66 11.18 -6.61 -12.42
N THR A 67 11.13 -7.90 -12.09
CA THR A 67 12.18 -8.86 -12.41
C THR A 67 12.07 -9.49 -13.79
N ARG A 68 10.98 -9.26 -14.51
CA ARG A 68 10.73 -9.83 -15.85
C ARG A 68 11.92 -9.68 -16.81
N HIS A 69 12.59 -8.56 -16.77
CA HIS A 69 13.69 -8.22 -17.68
C HIS A 69 15.09 -8.30 -17.03
N ALA A 70 15.17 -8.82 -15.80
CA ALA A 70 16.41 -8.83 -15.01
C ALA A 70 17.56 -9.68 -15.63
N SER A 71 17.23 -10.66 -16.46
CA SER A 71 18.20 -11.55 -17.13
C SER A 71 18.73 -11.00 -18.47
N ILE A 72 18.08 -9.98 -19.04
CA ILE A 72 18.45 -9.44 -20.36
C ILE A 72 19.87 -8.88 -20.40
N PRO A 73 20.38 -8.13 -19.38
CA PRO A 73 21.75 -7.63 -19.42
C PRO A 73 22.79 -8.74 -19.58
N SER A 74 22.54 -9.93 -19.04
CA SER A 74 23.44 -11.09 -19.20
C SER A 74 23.50 -11.57 -20.66
N ALA A 75 22.39 -11.52 -21.40
CA ALA A 75 22.38 -11.84 -22.82
C ALA A 75 23.16 -10.79 -23.65
N VAL A 76 23.08 -9.52 -23.24
CA VAL A 76 23.82 -8.41 -23.87
C VAL A 76 25.32 -8.55 -23.59
N GLU A 77 25.74 -8.90 -22.37
CA GLU A 77 27.14 -9.12 -21.98
C GLU A 77 27.81 -10.18 -22.86
N LEU A 78 27.10 -11.26 -23.18
CA LEU A 78 27.61 -12.38 -23.97
C LEU A 78 27.66 -12.10 -25.48
N ASN A 79 27.05 -11.01 -25.95
CA ASN A 79 26.95 -10.74 -27.37
C ASN A 79 28.27 -10.24 -27.96
N ARG A 80 28.66 -10.86 -29.10
CA ARG A 80 29.90 -10.55 -29.78
C ARG A 80 29.96 -9.14 -30.37
N ASP A 81 28.86 -8.67 -30.96
CA ASP A 81 28.82 -7.34 -31.62
C ASP A 81 28.95 -6.23 -30.59
N VAL A 82 28.32 -6.38 -29.44
CA VAL A 82 28.46 -5.46 -28.29
C VAL A 82 29.90 -5.42 -27.77
N ARG A 83 30.52 -6.58 -27.55
CA ARG A 83 31.92 -6.66 -27.10
C ARG A 83 32.89 -6.08 -28.13
N THR A 84 32.66 -6.34 -29.42
CA THR A 84 33.49 -5.79 -30.50
C THR A 84 33.38 -4.26 -30.56
N LEU A 85 32.19 -3.70 -30.37
CA LEU A 85 31.99 -2.25 -30.28
C LEU A 85 32.79 -1.63 -29.12
N LEU A 86 32.68 -2.23 -27.92
CA LEU A 86 33.33 -1.70 -26.71
C LEU A 86 34.89 -1.77 -26.77
N LEU A 87 35.41 -2.75 -27.48
CA LEU A 87 36.86 -2.94 -27.65
C LEU A 87 37.41 -2.25 -28.92
N ALA A 88 36.54 -1.71 -29.76
CA ALA A 88 36.96 -1.07 -31.00
C ALA A 88 37.70 0.25 -30.77
N PRO A 89 38.75 0.54 -31.54
CA PRO A 89 39.35 1.87 -31.60
C PRO A 89 38.28 2.92 -32.02
N GLU A 90 38.44 4.16 -31.59
CA GLU A 90 37.48 5.24 -31.81
C GLU A 90 37.08 5.39 -33.30
N GLU A 91 38.08 5.30 -34.17
CA GLU A 91 37.94 5.42 -35.65
C GLU A 91 37.04 4.35 -36.29
N LYS A 92 36.80 3.22 -35.59
CA LYS A 92 36.00 2.09 -36.09
C LYS A 92 34.69 1.89 -35.32
N LYS A 93 34.40 2.70 -34.29
CA LYS A 93 33.20 2.54 -33.44
C LYS A 93 31.90 2.65 -34.28
N ASP A 94 31.79 3.59 -35.18
CA ASP A 94 30.60 3.79 -36.03
C ASP A 94 30.21 2.54 -36.83
N VAL A 95 31.22 1.79 -37.30
CA VAL A 95 30.98 0.56 -38.08
C VAL A 95 30.39 -0.55 -37.19
N HIS A 96 30.88 -0.68 -35.97
CA HIS A 96 30.43 -1.72 -35.03
C HIS A 96 29.14 -1.33 -34.30
N GLN A 97 28.89 -0.03 -34.13
CA GLN A 97 27.70 0.50 -33.47
C GLN A 97 26.41 0.05 -34.20
N ALA A 98 26.38 0.10 -35.52
CA ALA A 98 25.21 -0.33 -36.30
C ALA A 98 24.87 -1.82 -36.08
N ALA A 99 25.87 -2.69 -35.90
CA ALA A 99 25.65 -4.10 -35.63
C ALA A 99 25.11 -4.32 -34.22
N ALA A 100 25.70 -3.65 -33.20
CA ALA A 100 25.27 -3.70 -31.85
C ALA A 100 23.84 -3.15 -31.69
N ASN A 101 23.52 -1.99 -32.29
CA ASN A 101 22.19 -1.41 -32.27
C ASN A 101 21.13 -2.36 -32.84
N ARG A 102 21.41 -2.99 -34.00
CA ARG A 102 20.49 -3.98 -34.60
C ARG A 102 20.28 -5.19 -33.72
N PHE A 103 21.32 -5.67 -33.06
CA PHE A 103 21.20 -6.77 -32.10
C PHE A 103 20.27 -6.37 -30.95
N LEU A 104 20.52 -5.20 -30.32
CA LEU A 104 19.71 -4.70 -29.19
C LEU A 104 18.25 -4.47 -29.63
N GLN A 105 18.02 -3.92 -30.82
CA GLN A 105 16.67 -3.72 -31.35
C GLN A 105 15.95 -5.06 -31.55
N ASN A 106 16.58 -6.03 -32.23
CA ASN A 106 15.98 -7.35 -32.42
C ASN A 106 15.66 -8.03 -31.08
N LEU A 107 16.56 -7.94 -30.11
CA LEU A 107 16.35 -8.46 -28.76
C LEU A 107 15.15 -7.79 -28.10
N ASN A 108 15.05 -6.47 -28.21
CA ASN A 108 13.94 -5.68 -27.67
C ASN A 108 12.60 -6.06 -28.30
N ASP A 109 12.54 -6.21 -29.62
CA ASP A 109 11.31 -6.57 -30.35
C ASP A 109 10.78 -7.95 -29.93
N HIS A 110 11.67 -8.89 -29.62
CA HIS A 110 11.28 -10.22 -29.12
C HIS A 110 10.84 -10.25 -27.65
N LEU A 111 11.31 -9.29 -26.85
CA LEU A 111 11.07 -9.28 -25.38
C LEU A 111 9.91 -8.36 -24.96
N GLY A 112 9.25 -7.70 -25.90
CA GLY A 112 8.08 -6.87 -25.62
C GLY A 112 8.38 -5.44 -25.19
N GLY A 113 9.52 -4.89 -25.61
CA GLY A 113 9.76 -3.45 -25.65
C GLY A 113 10.40 -2.77 -24.45
N PRO A 114 11.23 -3.44 -23.58
CA PRO A 114 12.09 -2.71 -22.65
C PRO A 114 13.12 -1.89 -23.43
N ALA A 115 13.58 -0.76 -22.90
CA ALA A 115 14.71 -0.07 -23.49
C ALA A 115 16.02 -0.78 -23.09
N ILE A 116 16.82 -1.20 -24.06
CA ILE A 116 18.10 -1.89 -23.87
C ILE A 116 19.22 -1.03 -24.42
N PHE A 117 20.22 -0.74 -23.63
CA PHE A 117 21.36 0.08 -24.08
C PHE A 117 22.68 -0.34 -23.42
N VAL A 118 23.78 0.07 -24.03
CA VAL A 118 25.12 -0.23 -23.59
C VAL A 118 25.88 1.06 -23.35
N LEU A 119 26.53 1.16 -22.19
CA LEU A 119 27.38 2.27 -21.79
C LEU A 119 28.84 1.86 -21.93
N ASP A 120 29.68 2.79 -22.34
CA ASP A 120 31.14 2.65 -22.20
C ASP A 120 31.58 2.87 -20.74
N THR A 121 32.88 2.76 -20.47
CA THR A 121 33.44 2.96 -19.14
C THR A 121 33.41 4.41 -18.65
N THR A 122 33.06 5.36 -19.52
CA THR A 122 32.90 6.79 -19.18
C THR A 122 31.44 7.15 -18.85
N GLY A 123 30.49 6.25 -19.15
CA GLY A 123 29.07 6.45 -18.88
C GLY A 123 28.26 6.98 -20.04
N HIS A 124 28.85 7.02 -21.26
CA HIS A 124 28.12 7.39 -22.47
C HIS A 124 27.45 6.18 -23.10
N VAL A 125 26.21 6.35 -23.57
CA VAL A 125 25.48 5.31 -24.29
C VAL A 125 26.04 5.14 -25.68
N VAL A 126 26.72 4.01 -25.95
CA VAL A 126 27.37 3.69 -27.22
C VAL A 126 26.53 2.81 -28.12
N ALA A 127 25.51 2.13 -27.60
CA ALA A 127 24.53 1.39 -28.41
C ALA A 127 23.17 1.39 -27.70
N SER A 128 22.08 1.39 -28.48
CA SER A 128 20.73 1.41 -27.96
C SER A 128 19.72 0.71 -28.86
N SER A 129 18.75 0.01 -28.26
CA SER A 129 17.67 -0.67 -28.99
C SER A 129 16.71 0.28 -29.69
N ASP A 130 16.63 1.51 -29.22
CA ASP A 130 15.74 2.57 -29.72
C ASP A 130 16.43 3.55 -30.68
N TRP A 131 17.61 3.21 -31.19
CA TRP A 131 18.46 4.06 -32.00
C TRP A 131 17.81 4.69 -33.24
N ILE A 132 16.73 4.08 -33.74
CA ILE A 132 15.97 4.57 -34.89
C ILE A 132 14.99 5.70 -34.57
N PHE A 133 14.69 5.91 -33.29
CA PHE A 133 13.73 6.93 -32.85
C PHE A 133 14.41 8.28 -32.59
N SER A 134 13.69 9.37 -32.72
CA SER A 134 14.22 10.72 -32.53
C SER A 134 14.63 11.03 -31.09
N HIS A 135 13.98 10.38 -30.09
CA HIS A 135 14.25 10.53 -28.66
C HIS A 135 14.88 9.25 -28.11
N ASN A 136 15.97 8.81 -28.75
CA ASN A 136 16.70 7.62 -28.32
C ASN A 136 17.75 7.94 -27.24
N MET A 137 18.27 6.90 -26.63
CA MET A 137 19.26 7.01 -25.57
C MET A 137 20.70 7.17 -26.10
N LEU A 138 20.94 6.97 -27.40
CA LEU A 138 22.27 6.96 -28.00
C LEU A 138 23.00 8.29 -27.76
N GLY A 139 24.24 8.23 -27.28
CA GLY A 139 25.06 9.40 -26.97
C GLY A 139 24.75 10.08 -25.63
N ALA A 140 23.73 9.62 -24.90
CA ALA A 140 23.40 10.18 -23.60
C ALA A 140 24.51 9.92 -22.57
N ASP A 141 24.78 10.90 -21.72
CA ASP A 141 25.67 10.76 -20.57
C ASP A 141 24.84 10.34 -19.33
N LEU A 142 25.11 9.13 -18.84
CA LEU A 142 24.52 8.54 -17.64
C LEU A 142 25.56 8.24 -16.54
N SER A 143 26.75 8.85 -16.65
CA SER A 143 27.85 8.66 -15.69
C SER A 143 27.49 9.03 -14.25
N TYR A 144 26.53 9.94 -14.06
CA TYR A 144 26.05 10.39 -12.76
C TYR A 144 25.07 9.42 -12.11
N MET A 145 24.50 8.49 -12.88
CA MET A 145 23.47 7.55 -12.37
C MET A 145 24.09 6.54 -11.39
N PRO A 146 23.43 6.27 -10.26
CA PRO A 146 23.90 5.32 -9.25
C PRO A 146 24.15 3.91 -9.81
N PHE A 147 23.25 3.41 -10.67
CA PHE A 147 23.38 2.09 -11.28
C PHE A 147 24.63 1.97 -12.17
N PHE A 148 25.04 3.05 -12.84
CA PHE A 148 26.26 3.04 -13.66
C PHE A 148 27.51 2.97 -12.78
N ARG A 149 27.55 3.80 -11.72
CA ARG A 149 28.72 3.85 -10.82
C ARG A 149 29.00 2.50 -10.14
N GLY A 150 27.95 1.79 -9.71
CA GLY A 150 28.10 0.45 -9.13
C GLY A 150 28.49 -0.59 -10.20
N ALA A 151 27.87 -0.56 -11.37
CA ALA A 151 28.14 -1.52 -12.42
C ALA A 151 29.55 -1.35 -13.01
N VAL A 152 30.03 -0.13 -13.26
CA VAL A 152 31.40 0.11 -13.75
C VAL A 152 32.46 -0.29 -12.72
N ALA A 153 32.12 -0.24 -11.41
CA ALA A 153 32.97 -0.77 -10.34
C ALA A 153 32.93 -2.31 -10.23
N GLY A 154 32.13 -2.98 -11.07
CA GLY A 154 32.07 -4.44 -11.18
C GLY A 154 30.93 -5.12 -10.42
N THR A 155 29.97 -4.38 -9.85
CA THR A 155 28.85 -4.93 -9.11
C THR A 155 27.55 -4.81 -9.94
N PRO A 156 26.79 -5.90 -10.16
CA PRO A 156 25.47 -5.79 -10.75
C PRO A 156 24.57 -4.88 -9.92
N GLU A 157 23.89 -3.94 -10.57
CA GLU A 157 23.07 -2.93 -9.90
C GLU A 157 21.62 -2.96 -10.35
N ARG A 158 20.74 -2.58 -9.44
CA ARG A 158 19.29 -2.41 -9.68
C ARG A 158 18.86 -1.08 -9.10
N HIS A 159 18.23 -0.25 -9.91
CA HIS A 159 17.88 1.09 -9.46
C HIS A 159 16.60 1.59 -10.10
N TYR A 160 15.75 2.27 -9.30
CA TYR A 160 14.65 3.04 -9.84
C TYR A 160 15.11 4.46 -10.13
N ALA A 161 14.82 4.94 -11.32
CA ALA A 161 15.05 6.33 -11.67
C ALA A 161 14.04 6.83 -12.71
N VAL A 162 13.94 8.14 -12.83
CA VAL A 162 13.29 8.81 -13.97
C VAL A 162 14.38 9.18 -14.95
N ASP A 163 14.28 8.74 -16.21
CA ASP A 163 15.24 9.16 -17.22
C ASP A 163 15.01 10.63 -17.63
N ASN A 164 16.10 11.34 -17.85
CA ASN A 164 16.09 12.75 -18.20
C ASN A 164 15.81 13.04 -19.70
N ILE A 165 15.72 12.01 -20.53
CA ILE A 165 15.50 12.14 -21.99
C ILE A 165 14.00 12.12 -22.27
N ARG A 166 13.27 11.13 -21.73
CA ARG A 166 11.83 10.96 -21.91
C ARG A 166 11.01 11.41 -20.72
N ASN A 167 11.67 11.69 -19.61
CA ASN A 167 11.03 11.99 -18.32
C ASN A 167 10.10 10.87 -17.84
N GLU A 168 10.49 9.62 -18.12
CA GLU A 168 9.72 8.43 -17.81
C GLU A 168 10.35 7.65 -16.68
N PRO A 169 9.56 7.20 -15.69
CA PRO A 169 10.04 6.32 -14.64
C PRO A 169 10.37 4.94 -15.19
N GLY A 170 11.41 4.33 -14.64
CA GLY A 170 11.80 2.97 -14.99
C GLY A 170 12.59 2.30 -13.89
N TYR A 171 12.64 0.99 -13.97
CA TYR A 171 13.52 0.18 -13.14
C TYR A 171 14.69 -0.30 -14.01
N PHE A 172 15.88 0.10 -13.62
CA PHE A 172 17.11 -0.13 -14.37
C PHE A 172 17.84 -1.35 -13.81
N PHE A 173 18.21 -2.28 -14.68
CA PHE A 173 19.11 -3.39 -14.40
C PHE A 173 20.41 -3.13 -15.12
N ALA A 174 21.50 -2.98 -14.39
CA ALA A 174 22.82 -2.71 -14.93
C ALA A 174 23.77 -3.86 -14.58
N LEU A 175 24.44 -4.39 -15.60
CA LEU A 175 25.40 -5.47 -15.46
C LEU A 175 26.74 -5.05 -16.07
N PRO A 176 27.89 -5.23 -15.36
CA PRO A 176 29.19 -4.98 -15.94
C PRO A 176 29.47 -5.96 -17.10
N ILE A 177 29.90 -5.44 -18.26
CA ILE A 177 30.43 -6.24 -19.36
C ILE A 177 31.94 -6.36 -19.15
N ARG A 178 32.44 -7.60 -19.09
CA ARG A 178 33.84 -7.87 -18.79
C ARG A 178 34.58 -8.50 -19.96
N ASP A 179 35.88 -8.19 -20.08
CA ASP A 179 36.76 -8.83 -21.04
C ASP A 179 37.55 -9.95 -20.36
N GLU A 180 37.30 -11.18 -20.74
CA GLU A 180 37.99 -12.37 -20.26
C GLU A 180 39.49 -12.39 -20.66
N GLN A 181 39.85 -11.72 -21.78
CA GLN A 181 41.20 -11.66 -22.28
C GLN A 181 42.06 -10.60 -21.53
N GLN A 182 41.41 -9.67 -20.81
CA GLN A 182 42.04 -8.61 -20.04
C GLN A 182 41.76 -8.74 -18.53
N ASP A 183 41.96 -9.92 -17.98
CA ASP A 183 41.80 -10.19 -16.53
C ASP A 183 40.45 -9.76 -15.97
N TRP A 184 39.37 -10.06 -16.71
CA TRP A 184 37.99 -9.74 -16.30
C TRP A 184 37.70 -8.25 -16.08
N LYS A 185 38.49 -7.39 -16.71
CA LYS A 185 38.32 -5.94 -16.64
C LYS A 185 36.96 -5.54 -17.19
N VAL A 186 36.28 -4.61 -16.51
CA VAL A 186 35.06 -4.02 -17.00
C VAL A 186 35.36 -3.13 -18.23
N ILE A 187 34.72 -3.44 -19.35
CA ILE A 187 34.88 -2.71 -20.63
C ILE A 187 33.63 -1.87 -20.97
N GLY A 188 32.52 -2.07 -20.26
CA GLY A 188 31.28 -1.34 -20.44
C GLY A 188 30.20 -1.86 -19.49
N VAL A 189 29.00 -1.34 -19.62
CA VAL A 189 27.83 -1.71 -18.82
C VAL A 189 26.63 -1.97 -19.71
N ALA A 190 26.02 -3.16 -19.58
CA ALA A 190 24.74 -3.47 -20.20
C ALA A 190 23.61 -3.00 -19.29
N VAL A 191 22.66 -2.26 -19.84
CA VAL A 191 21.52 -1.73 -19.07
C VAL A 191 20.21 -2.06 -19.76
N VAL A 192 19.23 -2.46 -18.95
CA VAL A 192 17.85 -2.61 -19.36
C VAL A 192 16.97 -1.73 -18.47
N LYS A 193 16.18 -0.87 -19.10
CA LYS A 193 15.14 -0.08 -18.46
C LYS A 193 13.80 -0.78 -18.65
N SER A 194 13.25 -1.34 -17.59
CA SER A 194 11.88 -1.86 -17.56
C SER A 194 10.91 -0.71 -17.22
N GLY A 195 9.96 -0.44 -18.13
CA GLY A 195 8.91 0.55 -17.89
C GLY A 195 7.92 0.06 -16.84
N LEU A 196 7.35 0.98 -16.05
CA LEU A 196 6.39 0.67 -15.00
C LEU A 196 4.94 1.04 -15.37
N HIS A 197 4.67 1.40 -16.63
CA HIS A 197 3.34 1.86 -17.05
C HIS A 197 2.22 0.84 -16.86
N GLU A 198 2.50 -0.46 -17.10
CA GLU A 198 1.53 -1.52 -16.87
C GLU A 198 1.21 -1.67 -15.39
N LEU A 199 2.24 -1.58 -14.55
CA LEU A 199 2.10 -1.59 -13.13
C LEU A 199 1.29 -0.37 -12.65
N GLU A 200 1.60 0.82 -13.15
CA GLU A 200 0.85 2.04 -12.84
C GLU A 200 -0.63 1.93 -13.21
N ARG A 201 -0.94 1.46 -14.42
CA ARG A 201 -2.34 1.30 -14.87
C ARG A 201 -3.13 0.33 -14.00
N ARG A 202 -2.54 -0.81 -13.63
CA ARG A 202 -3.17 -1.78 -12.72
C ARG A 202 -3.34 -1.20 -11.32
N TRP A 203 -2.41 -0.37 -10.91
CA TRP A 203 -2.42 0.28 -9.60
C TRP A 203 -3.52 1.32 -9.45
N LEU A 204 -3.73 2.14 -10.49
CA LEU A 204 -4.82 3.12 -10.55
C LEU A 204 -6.22 2.47 -10.53
N ALA A 205 -6.34 1.21 -10.95
CA ALA A 205 -7.58 0.46 -10.91
C ALA A 205 -7.89 -0.17 -9.53
N GLN A 206 -7.02 -0.01 -8.54
CA GLN A 206 -7.24 -0.53 -7.18
C GLN A 206 -8.27 0.33 -6.44
N GLU A 207 -9.29 -0.31 -5.85
CA GLU A 207 -10.28 0.39 -5.01
C GLU A 207 -9.69 0.85 -3.67
N ALA A 208 -8.77 0.06 -3.10
CA ALA A 208 -8.10 0.41 -1.85
C ALA A 208 -6.82 1.23 -2.13
N PRO A 209 -6.58 2.32 -1.39
CA PRO A 209 -5.34 3.07 -1.52
C PRO A 209 -4.13 2.16 -1.27
N ALA A 210 -3.15 2.27 -2.15
CA ALA A 210 -1.88 1.56 -2.00
C ALA A 210 -0.74 2.42 -2.56
N LEU A 211 0.48 2.23 -2.04
CA LEU A 211 1.65 2.94 -2.51
C LEU A 211 2.92 2.09 -2.42
N ILE A 212 3.91 2.43 -3.24
CA ILE A 212 5.27 1.92 -3.16
C ILE A 212 6.17 3.08 -2.77
N VAL A 213 7.03 2.85 -1.78
CA VAL A 213 8.03 3.81 -1.34
C VAL A 213 9.43 3.24 -1.45
N ASP A 214 10.40 4.13 -1.66
CA ASP A 214 11.82 3.79 -1.58
C ASP A 214 12.36 3.86 -0.14
N ASN A 215 13.66 3.59 0.03
CA ASN A 215 14.33 3.69 1.32
C ASN A 215 14.39 5.11 1.90
N ASN A 216 14.21 6.12 1.05
CA ASN A 216 14.17 7.52 1.48
C ASN A 216 12.75 7.93 1.90
N GLY A 217 11.76 7.03 1.83
CA GLY A 217 10.36 7.33 2.12
C GLY A 217 9.67 8.15 1.03
N ILE A 218 10.21 8.17 -0.20
CA ILE A 218 9.61 8.84 -1.34
C ILE A 218 8.61 7.89 -2.01
N VAL A 219 7.42 8.37 -2.26
CA VAL A 219 6.37 7.61 -2.94
C VAL A 219 6.67 7.52 -4.43
N LEU A 220 7.01 6.33 -4.90
CA LEU A 220 7.33 6.06 -6.31
C LEU A 220 6.07 5.83 -7.15
N LEU A 221 5.14 5.05 -6.60
CA LEU A 221 3.84 4.72 -7.19
C LEU A 221 2.76 4.80 -6.12
N ALA A 222 1.58 5.27 -6.50
CA ALA A 222 0.41 5.28 -5.64
C ALA A 222 -0.87 5.14 -6.45
N SER A 223 -1.91 4.49 -5.87
CA SER A 223 -3.23 4.47 -6.50
C SER A 223 -3.89 5.85 -6.50
N PRO A 224 -3.75 6.72 -5.48
CA PRO A 224 -4.01 8.15 -5.62
C PRO A 224 -2.82 8.81 -6.32
N PRO A 225 -2.96 9.31 -7.58
CA PRO A 225 -1.85 9.86 -8.36
C PRO A 225 -1.15 11.05 -7.68
N GLU A 226 -1.89 11.81 -6.90
CA GLU A 226 -1.42 12.99 -6.17
C GLU A 226 -0.41 12.66 -5.05
N TRP A 227 -0.35 11.40 -4.61
CA TRP A 227 0.63 10.96 -3.62
C TRP A 227 2.00 10.67 -4.23
N ARG A 228 2.07 10.57 -5.55
CA ARG A 228 3.33 10.28 -6.25
C ARG A 228 4.34 11.40 -6.02
N TYR A 229 5.57 11.03 -5.73
CA TYR A 229 6.69 11.91 -5.42
C TYR A 229 6.51 12.77 -4.16
N THR A 230 5.49 12.50 -3.35
CA THR A 230 5.42 12.98 -1.97
C THR A 230 6.29 12.14 -1.04
N THR A 231 6.38 12.53 0.23
CA THR A 231 7.12 11.80 1.25
C THR A 231 6.20 11.23 2.30
N LEU A 232 6.57 10.09 2.91
CA LEU A 232 5.80 9.53 4.02
C LEU A 232 5.92 10.37 5.28
N SER A 233 7.09 10.96 5.52
CA SER A 233 7.39 11.84 6.66
C SER A 233 8.10 13.10 6.19
N PRO A 234 8.04 14.20 6.95
CA PRO A 234 8.73 15.43 6.60
C PRO A 234 10.24 15.21 6.41
N GLN A 235 10.79 15.78 5.35
CA GLN A 235 12.23 15.71 5.03
C GLN A 235 12.78 17.11 4.78
N ALA A 236 14.09 17.27 5.00
CA ALA A 236 14.78 18.52 4.73
C ALA A 236 14.78 18.85 3.22
N PRO A 237 14.50 20.09 2.82
CA PRO A 237 14.44 20.50 1.42
C PRO A 237 15.72 20.16 0.64
N GLU A 238 16.88 20.31 1.25
CA GLU A 238 18.19 20.06 0.62
C GLU A 238 18.37 18.56 0.26
N VAL A 239 17.81 17.67 1.10
CA VAL A 239 17.83 16.22 0.85
C VAL A 239 16.94 15.90 -0.34
N LEU A 240 15.73 16.47 -0.39
CA LEU A 240 14.77 16.29 -1.49
C LEU A 240 15.31 16.81 -2.81
N GLU A 241 15.96 17.98 -2.81
CA GLU A 241 16.59 18.54 -4.01
C GLU A 241 17.74 17.66 -4.53
N ARG A 242 18.57 17.13 -3.64
CA ARG A 242 19.65 16.22 -4.02
C ARG A 242 19.10 14.95 -4.64
N ILE A 243 18.12 14.29 -3.99
CA ILE A 243 17.51 13.06 -4.49
C ILE A 243 16.77 13.35 -5.83
N GLY A 244 16.08 14.49 -5.92
CA GLY A 244 15.40 14.93 -7.14
C GLY A 244 16.37 15.02 -8.33
N ARG A 245 17.55 15.58 -8.14
CA ARG A 245 18.58 15.67 -9.19
C ARG A 245 19.20 14.31 -9.55
N GLU A 246 19.49 13.49 -8.54
CA GLU A 246 20.21 12.22 -8.74
C GLU A 246 19.33 11.10 -9.28
N GLN A 247 18.04 11.09 -8.97
CA GLN A 247 17.17 9.93 -9.22
C GLN A 247 15.90 10.29 -10.02
N PHE A 248 15.46 11.55 -10.00
CA PHE A 248 14.16 11.95 -10.56
C PHE A 248 14.28 13.00 -11.67
N ALA A 249 15.38 13.03 -12.42
CA ALA A 249 15.60 13.96 -13.53
C ALA A 249 15.38 15.44 -13.17
N GLY A 250 15.68 15.82 -11.94
CA GLY A 250 15.48 17.19 -11.44
C GLY A 250 14.02 17.54 -11.10
N GLN A 251 13.11 16.56 -11.10
CA GLN A 251 11.74 16.79 -10.68
C GLN A 251 11.68 17.27 -9.24
N LYS A 252 10.75 18.18 -8.97
CA LYS A 252 10.50 18.66 -7.62
C LYS A 252 9.82 17.57 -6.82
N LEU A 253 10.55 17.04 -5.85
CA LEU A 253 10.02 16.09 -4.86
C LEU A 253 9.40 16.84 -3.69
N GLY A 254 8.46 16.20 -3.04
CA GLY A 254 7.80 16.77 -1.87
C GLY A 254 6.40 17.29 -2.20
N GLY A 255 5.73 17.70 -1.17
CA GLY A 255 4.35 18.11 -1.11
C GLY A 255 3.97 18.07 0.35
N GLU A 256 2.68 18.01 0.67
CA GLU A 256 2.25 17.72 2.03
C GLU A 256 2.62 16.25 2.36
N PRO A 257 3.46 15.99 3.38
CA PRO A 257 3.84 14.64 3.77
C PRO A 257 2.59 13.84 4.20
N LEU A 258 2.58 12.55 3.90
CA LEU A 258 1.46 11.69 4.29
C LEU A 258 1.41 11.41 5.80
N ASP A 259 2.48 11.77 6.53
CA ASP A 259 2.64 11.59 7.99
C ASP A 259 2.39 10.13 8.44
N ILE A 260 3.01 9.20 7.74
CA ILE A 260 2.90 7.77 8.00
C ILE A 260 4.25 7.23 8.46
N ALA A 261 4.30 6.65 9.67
CA ALA A 261 5.47 5.94 10.14
C ALA A 261 5.55 4.54 9.50
N ILE A 262 6.51 4.34 8.60
CA ILE A 262 6.69 3.07 7.85
C ILE A 262 6.90 1.87 8.79
N ASP A 263 7.70 2.02 9.83
CA ASP A 263 8.05 0.91 10.72
C ASP A 263 6.85 0.43 11.53
N ALA A 264 5.95 1.33 11.88
CA ALA A 264 4.70 0.99 12.55
C ALA A 264 3.71 0.23 11.64
N ALA A 265 3.76 0.43 10.32
CA ALA A 265 2.87 -0.22 9.38
C ALA A 265 3.18 -1.71 9.16
N GLN A 266 4.37 -2.21 9.51
CA GLN A 266 4.70 -3.64 9.42
C GLN A 266 3.81 -4.52 10.31
N GLU A 267 3.39 -4.01 11.46
CA GLU A 267 2.53 -4.73 12.43
C GLU A 267 1.03 -4.48 12.20
N GLY A 268 0.65 -3.67 11.22
CA GLY A 268 -0.74 -3.27 10.97
C GLY A 268 -1.16 -2.10 11.86
N THR A 269 -0.67 -0.92 11.54
CA THR A 269 -0.96 0.31 12.29
C THR A 269 -2.21 1.00 11.76
N VAL A 270 -3.01 1.55 12.68
CA VAL A 270 -4.15 2.40 12.32
C VAL A 270 -3.64 3.81 12.01
N VAL A 271 -3.79 4.22 10.76
CA VAL A 271 -3.44 5.57 10.28
C VAL A 271 -4.69 6.35 9.91
N ARG A 272 -4.61 7.68 9.97
CA ARG A 272 -5.71 8.57 9.56
C ARG A 272 -5.27 9.34 8.33
N LEU A 273 -5.85 8.97 7.20
CA LEU A 273 -5.61 9.64 5.93
C LEU A 273 -6.67 10.71 5.69
N ALA A 274 -6.24 11.85 5.14
CA ALA A 274 -7.18 12.84 4.61
C ALA A 274 -7.85 12.23 3.37
N ARG A 275 -9.19 12.25 3.32
CA ARG A 275 -9.93 11.79 2.16
C ARG A 275 -9.82 12.85 1.05
N GLN A 276 -9.22 12.47 -0.07
CA GLN A 276 -9.27 13.25 -1.30
C GLN A 276 -10.45 12.74 -2.14
N GLU A 277 -11.48 13.54 -2.33
CA GLU A 277 -12.59 13.24 -3.22
C GLU A 277 -12.43 14.03 -4.52
N GLY A 278 -12.12 13.33 -5.61
CA GLY A 278 -12.20 13.83 -6.99
C GLY A 278 -11.31 15.04 -7.32
N ILE A 279 -11.38 15.51 -8.56
CA ILE A 279 -10.60 16.62 -9.14
C ILE A 279 -10.83 18.00 -8.42
N VAL A 280 -11.67 18.05 -7.41
CA VAL A 280 -11.89 19.23 -6.59
C VAL A 280 -11.35 18.97 -5.19
N PHE A 281 -10.18 19.51 -4.92
CA PHE A 281 -9.59 19.59 -3.57
C PHE A 281 -10.50 20.39 -2.65
N LYS A 282 -11.47 19.74 -2.02
CA LYS A 282 -12.07 20.23 -0.81
C LYS A 282 -11.39 19.50 0.34
N ALA A 283 -10.66 20.26 1.15
CA ALA A 283 -10.20 19.82 2.46
C ALA A 283 -11.42 19.37 3.26
N LEU A 284 -11.74 18.07 3.21
CA LEU A 284 -12.83 17.51 3.98
C LEU A 284 -12.36 17.31 5.41
N GLN A 285 -13.01 18.02 6.30
CA GLN A 285 -12.98 17.79 7.74
C GLN A 285 -13.33 16.31 8.03
N GLY A 286 -12.31 15.51 8.30
CA GLY A 286 -12.48 14.15 8.76
C GLY A 286 -11.43 13.19 8.22
N LYS A 287 -10.32 13.03 8.96
CA LYS A 287 -9.35 11.95 8.70
C LYS A 287 -10.04 10.61 9.00
N LYS A 288 -10.28 9.79 7.97
CA LYS A 288 -10.81 8.43 8.14
C LYS A 288 -9.74 7.50 8.68
N PRO A 289 -10.08 6.58 9.59
CA PRO A 289 -9.15 5.57 10.07
C PRO A 289 -8.97 4.46 9.02
N TYR A 290 -7.73 4.17 8.68
CA TYR A 290 -7.33 3.04 7.83
C TYR A 290 -6.39 2.13 8.59
N LEU A 291 -6.47 0.84 8.30
CA LEU A 291 -5.45 -0.13 8.67
C LEU A 291 -4.38 -0.09 7.58
N ALA A 292 -3.16 0.32 7.93
CA ALA A 292 -2.00 0.29 7.03
C ALA A 292 -1.16 -0.96 7.31
N LEU A 293 -0.88 -1.74 6.26
CA LEU A 293 0.10 -2.83 6.31
C LEU A 293 1.20 -2.56 5.30
N SER A 294 2.43 -2.87 5.66
CA SER A 294 3.56 -2.74 4.77
C SER A 294 4.36 -4.02 4.65
N ARG A 295 5.01 -4.20 3.50
CA ARG A 295 5.95 -5.29 3.23
C ARG A 295 7.11 -4.81 2.41
N HIS A 296 8.31 -5.28 2.74
CA HIS A 296 9.49 -5.08 1.92
C HIS A 296 9.45 -5.98 0.70
N LEU A 297 9.76 -5.44 -0.48
CA LEU A 297 9.83 -6.20 -1.73
C LEU A 297 11.22 -6.83 -1.86
N PRO A 298 11.33 -8.18 -1.89
CA PRO A 298 12.61 -8.86 -1.98
C PRO A 298 13.40 -8.42 -3.21
N GLY A 299 14.71 -8.28 -3.07
CA GLY A 299 15.59 -7.90 -4.18
C GLY A 299 15.47 -6.45 -4.64
N THR A 300 14.68 -5.64 -3.96
CA THR A 300 14.55 -4.20 -4.21
C THR A 300 14.73 -3.41 -2.92
N ALA A 301 14.96 -2.10 -3.06
CA ALA A 301 14.95 -1.16 -1.94
C ALA A 301 13.53 -0.61 -1.65
N TRP A 302 12.49 -1.30 -2.11
CA TRP A 302 11.13 -0.82 -2.07
C TRP A 302 10.32 -1.46 -0.95
N ARG A 303 9.34 -0.70 -0.50
CA ARG A 303 8.32 -1.16 0.44
C ARG A 303 6.94 -0.84 -0.12
N ILE A 304 6.07 -1.82 -0.16
CA ILE A 304 4.67 -1.65 -0.51
C ILE A 304 3.86 -1.39 0.75
N VAL A 305 2.90 -0.47 0.68
CA VAL A 305 1.94 -0.17 1.75
C VAL A 305 0.53 -0.21 1.18
N VAL A 306 -0.36 -0.92 1.85
CA VAL A 306 -1.79 -1.03 1.51
C VAL A 306 -2.62 -0.47 2.65
N PHE A 307 -3.68 0.26 2.32
CA PHE A 307 -4.60 0.87 3.28
C PHE A 307 -5.98 0.25 3.15
N SER A 308 -6.51 -0.30 4.24
CA SER A 308 -7.85 -0.89 4.32
C SER A 308 -8.77 -0.05 5.20
N ASP A 309 -9.95 0.31 4.70
CA ASP A 309 -10.93 1.14 5.44
C ASP A 309 -11.46 0.37 6.65
N LEU A 310 -11.37 0.98 7.84
CA LEU A 310 -11.90 0.42 9.09
C LEU A 310 -13.39 0.74 9.31
N HIS A 311 -13.99 1.58 8.47
CA HIS A 311 -15.41 1.94 8.62
C HIS A 311 -16.35 0.72 8.55
N PRO A 312 -16.20 -0.25 7.62
CA PRO A 312 -17.02 -1.45 7.58
C PRO A 312 -16.97 -2.26 8.88
N VAL A 313 -15.79 -2.33 9.52
CA VAL A 313 -15.61 -3.06 10.79
C VAL A 313 -16.42 -2.40 11.90
N THR A 314 -16.39 -1.07 12.01
CA THR A 314 -17.14 -0.33 13.04
C THR A 314 -18.66 -0.41 12.81
N VAL A 315 -19.10 -0.35 11.56
CA VAL A 315 -20.53 -0.52 11.21
C VAL A 315 -21.00 -1.93 11.56
N GLN A 316 -20.25 -2.95 11.20
CA GLN A 316 -20.58 -4.34 11.52
C GLN A 316 -20.61 -4.57 13.04
N ALA A 317 -19.64 -4.03 13.78
CA ALA A 317 -19.62 -4.15 15.24
C ALA A 317 -20.84 -3.47 15.89
N SER A 318 -21.26 -2.30 15.39
CA SER A 318 -22.44 -1.61 15.89
C SER A 318 -23.73 -2.36 15.61
N THR A 319 -23.87 -2.98 14.43
CA THR A 319 -25.04 -3.81 14.10
C THR A 319 -25.12 -5.06 14.97
N HIS A 320 -24.00 -5.75 15.20
CA HIS A 320 -23.97 -6.90 16.11
C HIS A 320 -24.29 -6.50 17.57
N ALA A 321 -23.80 -5.34 18.02
CA ALA A 321 -24.17 -4.82 19.33
C ALA A 321 -25.68 -4.54 19.45
N ALA A 322 -26.28 -3.91 18.43
CA ALA A 322 -27.72 -3.66 18.39
C ALA A 322 -28.54 -4.96 18.38
N LEU A 323 -28.11 -5.96 17.61
CA LEU A 323 -28.76 -7.28 17.58
C LEU A 323 -28.65 -8.00 18.94
N ALA A 324 -27.50 -7.95 19.59
CA ALA A 324 -27.29 -8.54 20.92
C ALA A 324 -28.19 -7.88 21.96
N MET A 325 -28.28 -6.55 21.94
CA MET A 325 -29.21 -5.82 22.81
C MET A 325 -30.66 -6.18 22.56
N ALA A 326 -31.07 -6.25 21.27
CA ALA A 326 -32.44 -6.66 20.92
C ALA A 326 -32.75 -8.07 21.38
N ALA A 327 -31.86 -9.02 21.17
CA ALA A 327 -32.01 -10.41 21.62
C ALA A 327 -32.14 -10.51 23.16
N TYR A 328 -31.30 -9.77 23.90
CA TYR A 328 -31.38 -9.68 25.35
C TYR A 328 -32.72 -9.07 25.80
N GLY A 329 -33.17 -8.00 25.14
CA GLY A 329 -34.45 -7.38 25.41
C GLY A 329 -35.63 -8.34 25.19
N CYS A 330 -35.65 -9.08 24.08
CA CYS A 330 -36.64 -10.12 23.80
C CYS A 330 -36.64 -11.23 24.86
N LEU A 331 -35.44 -11.68 25.28
CA LEU A 331 -35.30 -12.68 26.35
C LEU A 331 -35.90 -12.19 27.67
N LEU A 332 -35.60 -10.94 28.03
CA LEU A 332 -36.19 -10.32 29.24
C LEU A 332 -37.72 -10.25 29.17
N LEU A 333 -38.27 -9.80 28.06
CA LEU A 333 -39.73 -9.75 27.88
C LEU A 333 -40.36 -11.14 27.98
N LEU A 334 -39.73 -12.16 27.41
CA LEU A 334 -40.17 -13.54 27.50
C LEU A 334 -40.14 -14.04 28.97
N LEU A 335 -39.07 -13.76 29.70
CA LEU A 335 -38.98 -14.14 31.11
C LEU A 335 -40.01 -13.44 31.99
N LEU A 336 -40.28 -12.15 31.71
CA LEU A 336 -41.33 -11.39 32.40
C LEU A 336 -42.72 -11.97 32.09
N TYR A 337 -43.00 -12.26 30.82
CA TYR A 337 -44.25 -12.89 30.39
C TYR A 337 -44.46 -14.26 31.08
N LEU A 338 -43.49 -15.12 31.07
CA LEU A 338 -43.53 -16.43 31.73
C LEU A 338 -43.73 -16.30 33.27
N GLY A 339 -43.05 -15.33 33.87
CA GLY A 339 -43.21 -15.00 35.27
C GLY A 339 -44.61 -14.54 35.63
N GLN A 340 -45.22 -13.66 34.82
CA GLN A 340 -46.61 -13.21 34.98
C GLN A 340 -47.59 -14.37 34.78
N ARG A 341 -47.40 -15.22 33.77
CA ARG A 341 -48.22 -16.39 33.51
C ARG A 341 -48.21 -17.39 34.68
N ARG A 342 -47.03 -17.63 35.24
CA ARG A 342 -46.86 -18.49 36.46
C ARG A 342 -47.58 -17.91 37.67
N ARG A 343 -47.46 -16.59 37.88
CA ARG A 343 -48.17 -15.91 39.00
C ARG A 343 -49.69 -16.00 38.83
N ALA A 344 -50.20 -15.74 37.62
CA ALA A 344 -51.62 -15.84 37.32
C ALA A 344 -52.17 -17.27 37.54
N ALA A 345 -51.39 -18.31 37.15
CA ALA A 345 -51.74 -19.70 37.38
C ALA A 345 -51.79 -20.04 38.88
N ARG A 346 -50.81 -19.59 39.68
CA ARG A 346 -50.82 -19.78 41.14
C ARG A 346 -51.99 -19.11 41.81
N ASN A 347 -52.28 -17.85 41.43
CA ASN A 347 -53.42 -17.12 42.03
C ASN A 347 -54.77 -17.80 41.71
N ARG A 348 -54.91 -18.43 40.51
CA ARG A 348 -56.11 -19.22 40.17
C ARG A 348 -56.25 -20.49 40.99
N LEU A 349 -55.14 -21.20 41.21
CA LEU A 349 -55.13 -22.38 42.08
C LEU A 349 -55.45 -22.04 43.54
N GLU A 350 -54.90 -20.96 44.06
CA GLU A 350 -55.22 -20.47 45.43
C GLU A 350 -56.67 -20.04 45.56
N ALA A 351 -57.22 -19.35 44.55
CA ALA A 351 -58.63 -18.99 44.55
C ALA A 351 -59.57 -20.21 44.52
N GLN A 352 -59.23 -21.27 43.73
CA GLN A 352 -59.97 -22.51 43.69
C GLN A 352 -59.92 -23.26 45.05
N ALA A 353 -58.74 -23.34 45.65
CA ALA A 353 -58.57 -23.98 46.95
C ALA A 353 -59.32 -23.25 48.11
N LEU A 354 -59.52 -21.94 47.99
CA LEU A 354 -60.34 -21.17 48.94
C LEU A 354 -61.87 -21.41 48.75
N LEU A 355 -62.31 -21.60 47.48
CA LEU A 355 -63.69 -21.93 47.17
C LEU A 355 -64.07 -23.35 47.58
N GLU A 356 -63.13 -24.30 47.56
CA GLU A 356 -63.38 -25.66 48.04
C GLU A 356 -63.38 -25.79 49.58
N LYS A 357 -62.87 -24.78 50.30
CA LYS A 357 -62.89 -24.74 51.78
C LYS A 357 -64.05 -23.94 52.37
N ALA A 358 -64.85 -23.23 51.56
CA ALA A 358 -66.03 -22.51 51.99
C ALA A 358 -67.29 -23.34 51.73
#